data_495785832e302a738c9ca3de9528bddc
#
_entry.id   495785832e302a738c9ca3de9528bddc
#
_cell.length_a   1.000
_cell.length_b   1.000
_cell.length_c   1.000
_cell.angle_alpha   90.00
_cell.angle_beta   90.00
_cell.angle_gamma   90.00
#
_symmetry.space_group_name_H-M   'P 1'
#
loop_
_entity.id
_entity.type
_entity.pdbx_description
1 polymer ?
#
loop_
_entity_poly.entity_id
_entity_poly.type
_entity_poly.pdbx_seq_one_letter_code
_entity_poly.pdbx_strand_id
1 'polypeptide(L)' 'DNNSSYGLVTQKELLKILQISPNTLKSWESKGLKRLEPPIEGTRTVFYKMKDVIDFLTI' A
#
# COMPACT_ATOMS: atom_id res chain seq x y z
N ASP A 1 -10.78 2.69 -12.82
CA ASP A 1 -10.15 3.09 -13.91
C ASP A 1 -9.20 4.23 -13.71
N ASN A 2 -9.59 5.34 -13.23
CA ASN A 2 -8.66 6.41 -13.05
C ASN A 2 -7.97 6.43 -11.74
N ASN A 3 -8.30 5.55 -10.89
CA ASN A 3 -7.80 5.60 -9.54
C ASN A 3 -6.33 5.39 -9.43
N SER A 4 -5.76 4.69 -10.37
CA SER A 4 -4.35 4.37 -10.26
C SER A 4 -3.50 5.26 -11.13
N SER A 5 -4.04 6.37 -11.59
CA SER A 5 -3.28 7.23 -12.47
C SER A 5 -2.05 7.82 -11.79
N TYR A 6 -2.05 7.86 -10.48
CA TYR A 6 -0.90 8.35 -9.73
C TYR A 6 -0.10 7.25 -9.11
N GLY A 7 -0.46 6.01 -9.37
CA GLY A 7 0.26 4.91 -8.80
C GLY A 7 -0.02 4.68 -7.33
N LEU A 8 -1.08 5.26 -6.81
CA LEU A 8 -1.45 5.09 -5.41
C LEU A 8 -2.63 4.15 -5.29
N VAL A 9 -2.57 3.28 -4.30
CA VAL A 9 -3.68 2.40 -3.99
C VAL A 9 -3.93 2.43 -2.49
N THR A 10 -5.17 2.19 -2.09
CA THR A 10 -5.46 2.07 -0.67
C THR A 10 -5.01 0.71 -0.18
N GLN A 11 -4.89 0.60 1.14
CA GLN A 11 -4.54 -0.66 1.74
C GLN A 11 -5.49 -1.76 1.30
N LYS A 12 -6.78 -1.44 1.30
CA LYS A 12 -7.81 -2.40 0.94
C LYS A 12 -7.63 -2.87 -0.50
N GLU A 13 -7.37 -1.91 -1.39
CA GLU A 13 -7.16 -2.25 -2.79
C GLU A 13 -5.91 -3.08 -2.99
N LEU A 14 -4.86 -2.74 -2.26
CA LEU A 14 -3.61 -3.47 -2.39
C LEU A 14 -3.78 -4.93 -1.96
N LEU A 15 -4.48 -5.14 -0.86
CA LEU A 15 -4.74 -6.50 -0.41
C LEU A 15 -5.50 -7.30 -1.45
N LYS A 16 -6.44 -6.64 -2.10
CA LYS A 16 -7.25 -7.29 -3.11
C LYS A 16 -6.44 -7.60 -4.35
N ILE A 17 -5.63 -6.65 -4.78
CA ILE A 17 -4.81 -6.83 -5.98
C ILE A 17 -3.81 -7.96 -5.80
N LEU A 18 -3.16 -7.98 -4.66
CA LEU A 18 -2.12 -8.97 -4.39
C LEU A 18 -2.67 -10.25 -3.77
N GLN A 19 -3.94 -10.21 -3.37
CA GLN A 19 -4.59 -11.38 -2.76
C GLN A 19 -3.81 -11.87 -1.54
N ILE A 20 -3.44 -10.94 -0.69
CA ILE A 20 -2.72 -11.26 0.53
C ILE A 20 -3.56 -10.85 1.73
N SER A 21 -3.23 -11.38 2.89
CA SER A 21 -3.94 -11.03 4.10
C SER A 21 -3.36 -9.76 4.71
N PRO A 22 -4.12 -9.08 5.56
CA PRO A 22 -3.60 -7.90 6.23
C PRO A 22 -2.36 -8.19 7.07
N ASN A 23 -2.28 -9.37 7.63
CA ASN A 23 -1.12 -9.74 8.42
C ASN A 23 0.13 -9.81 7.56
N THR A 24 -0.01 -10.32 6.35
CA THR A 24 1.10 -10.38 5.43
C THR A 24 1.61 -9.00 5.10
N LEU A 25 0.69 -8.09 4.82
CA LEU A 25 1.07 -6.73 4.49
C LEU A 25 1.77 -6.06 5.66
N LYS A 26 1.27 -6.30 6.85
CA LYS A 26 1.87 -5.75 8.05
C LYS A 26 3.30 -6.25 8.22
N SER A 27 3.50 -7.52 7.93
CA SER A 27 4.83 -8.11 8.00
C SER A 27 5.77 -7.44 7.01
N TRP A 28 5.27 -7.14 5.83
CA TRP A 28 6.08 -6.46 4.82
C TRP A 28 6.48 -5.07 5.28
N GLU A 29 5.57 -4.36 5.95
CA GLU A 29 5.90 -3.05 6.48
C GLU A 29 7.04 -3.13 7.48
N SER A 30 7.02 -4.17 8.27
CA SER A 30 8.08 -4.41 9.22
C SER A 30 9.41 -4.61 8.54
N LYS A 31 9.38 -5.12 7.31
CA LYS A 31 10.60 -5.44 6.57
C LYS A 31 11.06 -4.31 5.69
N GLY A 32 10.35 -3.21 5.68
CA GLY A 32 10.81 -2.06 4.95
C GLY A 32 9.85 -1.47 3.94
N LEU A 33 8.69 -2.08 3.75
CA LEU A 33 7.72 -1.50 2.84
C LEU A 33 7.20 -0.20 3.42
N LYS A 34 7.20 0.84 2.61
CA LYS A 34 6.74 2.14 3.05
C LYS A 34 5.25 2.30 2.83
N ARG A 35 4.62 2.99 3.75
CA ARG A 35 3.22 3.32 3.59
C ARG A 35 3.05 4.81 3.69
N LEU A 36 1.99 5.31 3.07
CA LEU A 36 1.70 6.72 3.04
C LEU A 36 0.45 6.99 3.85
N GLU A 37 0.55 7.91 4.78
CA GLU A 37 -0.58 8.33 5.58
C GLU A 37 -0.81 9.80 5.37
N PRO A 38 -2.04 10.21 5.10
CA PRO A 38 -2.30 11.62 4.93
C PRO A 38 -2.10 12.36 6.25
N PRO A 39 -1.59 13.58 6.19
CA PRO A 39 -1.37 14.35 7.41
C PRO A 39 -2.63 14.99 7.96
N ILE A 40 -3.78 14.65 7.44
CA ILE A 40 -5.04 15.25 7.83
C ILE A 40 -5.66 14.43 8.95
N GLU A 41 -5.99 15.09 10.05
CA GLU A 41 -6.62 14.40 11.17
C GLU A 41 -7.98 13.84 10.77
N GLY A 42 -8.33 12.74 11.37
CA GLY A 42 -9.61 12.11 11.11
C GLY A 42 -9.60 11.20 9.91
N THR A 43 -8.53 11.21 9.15
CA THR A 43 -8.39 10.34 8.00
C THR A 43 -7.50 9.17 8.38
N ARG A 44 -8.03 7.98 8.27
CA ARG A 44 -7.25 6.80 8.64
C ARG A 44 -6.92 5.93 7.45
N THR A 45 -7.14 6.44 6.26
CA THR A 45 -6.86 5.68 5.07
C THR A 45 -5.36 5.64 4.85
N VAL A 46 -4.84 4.45 4.69
CA VAL A 46 -3.43 4.26 4.40
C VAL A 46 -3.30 3.96 2.92
N PHE A 47 -2.37 4.64 2.30
CA PHE A 47 -2.12 4.46 0.87
C PHE A 47 -0.75 3.82 0.67
N TYR A 48 -0.59 3.19 -0.46
CA TYR A 48 0.69 2.62 -0.84
C TYR A 48 1.00 3.03 -2.27
N LYS A 49 2.28 3.28 -2.51
CA LYS A 49 2.74 3.57 -3.85
C LYS A 49 3.04 2.26 -4.55
N MET A 50 2.37 2.04 -5.66
CA MET A 50 2.58 0.78 -6.39
C MET A 50 4.04 0.61 -6.77
N LYS A 51 4.71 1.69 -7.11
CA LYS A 51 6.11 1.62 -7.46
C LYS A 51 6.94 1.09 -6.28
N ASP A 52 6.66 1.59 -5.08
CA ASP A 52 7.38 1.14 -3.91
C ASP A 52 7.08 -0.33 -3.61
N VAL A 53 5.83 -0.71 -3.81
CA VAL A 53 5.44 -2.10 -3.58
C VAL A 53 6.16 -3.01 -4.56
N ILE A 54 6.18 -2.63 -5.82
CA ILE A 54 6.82 -3.42 -6.85
C ILE A 54 8.32 -3.52 -6.56
N ASP A 55 8.93 -2.41 -6.18
CA ASP A 55 10.35 -2.41 -5.84
C ASP A 55 10.62 -3.31 -4.65
N PHE A 56 9.74 -3.28 -3.66
CA PHE A 56 9.90 -4.12 -2.50
C PHE A 56 9.85 -5.60 -2.86
N LEU A 57 8.98 -5.94 -3.81
CA LEU A 57 8.82 -7.32 -4.22
C LEU A 57 9.87 -7.78 -5.23
N THR A 58 10.61 -6.85 -5.78
CA THR A 58 11.65 -7.18 -6.75
C THR A 58 12.97 -7.42 -6.03
N ILE A 59 13.58 -8.53 -6.31
CA ILE A 59 14.84 -8.89 -5.64
C ILE A 59 16.01 -8.66 -6.56
#